data_e845a108b6ea76068575db6167e48e15
#
_entry.id   e845a108b6ea76068575db6167e48e15
#
_cell.length_a   1.000
_cell.length_b   1.000
_cell.length_c   1.000
_cell.angle_alpha   90.00
_cell.angle_beta   90.00
_cell.angle_gamma   90.00
#
_symmetry.space_group_name_H-M   'P 1'
#
loop_
_entity.id
_entity.type
_entity.pdbx_description
1 polymer ?
#
loop_
_entity_poly.entity_id
_entity_poly.type
_entity_poly.pdbx_seq_one_letter_code
_entity_poly.pdbx_strand_id
1 'polypeptide(L)'
;MRLRKYQEEAREAVQQEWEEGRKRTLLVLPTGCGKTIVFSKIIEDRVRMGERVLVLAHRSELLEQASDKLKTATGLGTALEKAESTSIGSWFRVVVGSVQTLQREKRLSQFPPDYFDTIVIDEAHHAISDGYQRVLQHFEDANVLGVTATPDRGDKKNLGKFFDSLAYEYSIVDAIKSSYLSKITAVTIPLTLDLSSVSQQAGDFKASEVGTALDPYLEQIADEMVKQCADRKTVVFLPLVKTSKKFRDILNKKGFKAAEVNGESEDRAEVLEDFDKGKYNVLCNSMLLTEAGTAQVLTVWWY
;
A
#
# COMPACT_ATOMS: atom_id res chain seq x y z
N MET A 1 0.15 8.07 21.38
CA MET A 1 1.38 8.06 20.58
C MET A 1 1.71 9.49 20.18
N ARG A 2 2.99 9.92 20.27
CA ARG A 2 3.39 11.30 19.89
C ARG A 2 3.75 11.31 18.41
N LEU A 3 3.19 12.26 17.64
CA LEU A 3 3.52 12.48 16.24
C LEU A 3 4.95 13.05 16.09
N ARG A 4 5.59 12.72 14.98
CA ARG A 4 6.83 13.39 14.52
C ARG A 4 6.45 14.76 13.95
N LYS A 5 7.42 15.69 13.87
CA LYS A 5 7.17 17.05 13.42
C LYS A 5 6.44 17.13 12.08
N TYR A 6 6.93 16.45 11.05
CA TYR A 6 6.28 16.43 9.73
C TYR A 6 4.89 15.77 9.73
N GLN A 7 4.63 14.85 10.66
CA GLN A 7 3.31 14.22 10.81
C GLN A 7 2.30 15.19 11.46
N GLU A 8 2.77 16.02 12.39
CA GLU A 8 1.94 17.08 12.98
C GLU A 8 1.65 18.16 11.93
N GLU A 9 2.68 18.65 11.20
CA GLU A 9 2.51 19.58 10.09
C GLU A 9 1.51 19.07 9.05
N ALA A 10 1.57 17.77 8.70
CA ALA A 10 0.65 17.15 7.76
C ALA A 10 -0.79 17.12 8.30
N ARG A 11 -0.98 16.81 9.58
CA ARG A 11 -2.28 16.82 10.25
C ARG A 11 -2.88 18.23 10.29
N GLU A 12 -2.10 19.23 10.67
CA GLU A 12 -2.52 20.64 10.72
C GLU A 12 -2.87 21.15 9.32
N ALA A 13 -2.08 20.83 8.31
CA ALA A 13 -2.35 21.23 6.93
C ALA A 13 -3.67 20.67 6.39
N VAL A 14 -3.99 19.39 6.67
CA VAL A 14 -5.29 18.81 6.29
C VAL A 14 -6.44 19.53 6.98
N GLN A 15 -6.31 19.82 8.26
CA GLN A 15 -7.31 20.56 9.02
C GLN A 15 -7.56 21.95 8.42
N GLN A 16 -6.47 22.67 8.09
CA GLN A 16 -6.56 23.98 7.48
C GLN A 16 -7.29 23.97 6.13
N GLU A 17 -6.99 22.97 5.26
CA GLU A 17 -7.66 22.82 3.97
C GLU A 17 -9.20 22.73 4.14
N TRP A 18 -9.65 21.91 5.09
CA TRP A 18 -11.06 21.76 5.36
C TRP A 18 -11.71 23.01 5.97
N GLU A 19 -11.01 23.74 6.86
CA GLU A 19 -11.46 25.00 7.43
C GLU A 19 -11.58 26.10 6.37
N GLU A 20 -10.76 26.07 5.32
CA GLU A 20 -10.81 26.94 4.16
C GLU A 20 -11.86 26.51 3.12
N GLY A 21 -12.62 25.44 3.38
CA GLY A 21 -13.72 24.96 2.55
C GLY A 21 -13.33 24.05 1.39
N ARG A 22 -12.06 23.62 1.31
CA ARG A 22 -11.61 22.61 0.33
C ARG A 22 -11.93 21.23 0.86
N LYS A 23 -13.05 20.68 0.42
CA LYS A 23 -13.59 19.41 0.95
C LYS A 23 -12.71 18.20 0.64
N ARG A 24 -12.09 18.15 -0.51
CA ARG A 24 -11.32 16.98 -0.98
C ARG A 24 -9.83 17.32 -1.02
N THR A 25 -9.07 16.81 -0.08
CA THR A 25 -7.64 17.11 0.01
C THR A 25 -6.77 15.85 -0.02
N LEU A 26 -5.56 16.00 -0.56
CA LEU A 26 -4.60 14.92 -0.73
C LEU A 26 -3.43 15.09 0.25
N LEU A 27 -3.01 13.98 0.84
CA LEU A 27 -1.82 13.86 1.66
C LEU A 27 -0.84 12.89 1.02
N VAL A 28 0.38 13.34 0.76
CA VAL A 28 1.44 12.53 0.16
C VAL A 28 2.56 12.31 1.16
N LEU A 29 2.72 11.04 1.58
CA LEU A 29 3.78 10.61 2.48
C LEU A 29 4.42 9.31 1.96
N PRO A 30 5.76 9.18 1.93
CA PRO A 30 6.42 7.96 1.50
C PRO A 30 6.03 6.75 2.36
N THR A 31 6.15 5.56 1.78
CA THR A 31 6.06 4.31 2.55
C THR A 31 7.10 4.31 3.67
N GLY A 32 6.70 3.89 4.88
CA GLY A 32 7.56 3.95 6.07
C GLY A 32 7.49 5.27 6.85
N CYS A 33 6.89 6.33 6.31
CA CYS A 33 6.72 7.61 7.00
C CYS A 33 5.45 7.69 7.87
N GLY A 34 4.73 6.58 8.04
CA GLY A 34 3.62 6.49 8.98
C GLY A 34 2.33 7.16 8.50
N LYS A 35 1.97 7.03 7.22
CA LYS A 35 0.68 7.45 6.66
C LYS A 35 -0.49 7.08 7.57
N THR A 36 -0.55 5.80 7.96
CA THR A 36 -1.61 5.27 8.83
C THR A 36 -1.67 6.00 10.17
N ILE A 37 -0.53 6.37 10.76
CA ILE A 37 -0.49 7.09 12.03
C ILE A 37 -1.08 8.49 11.88
N VAL A 38 -0.73 9.21 10.78
CA VAL A 38 -1.24 10.56 10.52
C VAL A 38 -2.75 10.53 10.33
N PHE A 39 -3.26 9.71 9.41
CA PHE A 39 -4.70 9.68 9.18
C PHE A 39 -5.48 9.13 10.39
N SER A 40 -4.91 8.21 11.18
CA SER A 40 -5.53 7.76 12.43
C SER A 40 -5.69 8.90 13.43
N LYS A 41 -4.72 9.81 13.53
CA LYS A 41 -4.84 10.99 14.39
C LYS A 41 -5.87 12.00 13.87
N ILE A 42 -5.95 12.20 12.57
CA ILE A 42 -7.00 13.00 11.95
C ILE A 42 -8.39 12.40 12.26
N ILE A 43 -8.54 11.09 12.12
CA ILE A 43 -9.78 10.38 12.48
C ILE A 43 -10.11 10.59 13.97
N GLU A 44 -9.12 10.47 14.86
CA GLU A 44 -9.32 10.71 16.30
C GLU A 44 -9.87 12.10 16.57
N ASP A 45 -9.33 13.13 15.90
CA ASP A 45 -9.79 14.51 16.06
C ASP A 45 -11.23 14.67 15.57
N ARG A 46 -11.57 14.12 14.40
CA ARG A 46 -12.93 14.20 13.83
C ARG A 46 -13.96 13.48 14.72
N VAL A 47 -13.60 12.30 15.24
CA VAL A 47 -14.45 11.58 16.20
C VAL A 47 -14.66 12.35 17.50
N ARG A 48 -13.64 13.07 18.00
CA ARG A 48 -13.77 13.95 19.17
C ARG A 48 -14.71 15.13 18.94
N MET A 49 -14.81 15.60 17.69
CA MET A 49 -15.80 16.61 17.27
C MET A 49 -17.22 16.05 17.12
N GLY A 50 -17.39 14.74 17.31
CA GLY A 50 -18.69 14.07 17.22
C GLY A 50 -19.00 13.49 15.85
N GLU A 51 -18.07 13.51 14.91
CA GLU A 51 -18.26 13.04 13.54
C GLU A 51 -18.24 11.52 13.40
N ARG A 52 -18.85 11.06 12.29
CA ARG A 52 -18.73 9.69 11.79
C ARG A 52 -17.73 9.65 10.65
N VAL A 53 -16.81 8.70 10.70
CA VAL A 53 -15.72 8.59 9.74
C VAL A 53 -15.79 7.25 9.01
N LEU A 54 -15.72 7.30 7.68
CA LEU A 54 -15.56 6.13 6.81
C LEU A 54 -14.12 6.04 6.33
N VAL A 55 -13.47 4.90 6.57
CA VAL A 55 -12.17 4.57 5.99
C VAL A 55 -12.40 3.59 4.84
N LEU A 56 -12.09 4.01 3.61
CA LEU A 56 -12.23 3.18 2.41
C LEU A 56 -10.92 2.47 2.08
N ALA A 57 -10.97 1.15 1.96
CA ALA A 57 -9.86 0.34 1.50
C ALA A 57 -10.24 -0.48 0.27
N HIS A 58 -9.26 -0.66 -0.62
CA HIS A 58 -9.45 -1.37 -1.88
C HIS A 58 -9.62 -2.88 -1.68
N ARG A 59 -8.86 -3.50 -0.75
CA ARG A 59 -8.87 -4.95 -0.53
C ARG A 59 -9.47 -5.30 0.83
N SER A 60 -10.36 -6.27 0.83
CA SER A 60 -11.02 -6.76 2.07
C SER A 60 -10.04 -7.30 3.11
N GLU A 61 -8.92 -7.86 2.69
CA GLU A 61 -7.87 -8.37 3.58
C GLU A 61 -7.16 -7.25 4.36
N LEU A 62 -7.14 -6.03 3.81
CA LEU A 62 -6.53 -4.86 4.45
C LEU A 62 -7.45 -4.19 5.47
N LEU A 63 -8.75 -4.50 5.47
CA LEU A 63 -9.72 -3.86 6.38
C LEU A 63 -9.43 -4.17 7.85
N GLU A 64 -9.14 -5.43 8.16
CA GLU A 64 -8.83 -5.85 9.52
C GLU A 64 -7.51 -5.23 10.00
N GLN A 65 -6.50 -5.23 9.13
CA GLN A 65 -5.21 -4.58 9.43
C GLN A 65 -5.36 -3.05 9.63
N ALA A 66 -6.19 -2.39 8.84
CA ALA A 66 -6.48 -0.97 8.99
C ALA A 66 -7.19 -0.70 10.32
N SER A 67 -8.20 -1.52 10.65
CA SER A 67 -8.91 -1.48 11.93
C SER A 67 -7.97 -1.65 13.12
N ASP A 68 -7.11 -2.67 13.10
CA ASP A 68 -6.17 -2.96 14.18
C ASP A 68 -5.12 -1.86 14.35
N LYS A 69 -4.58 -1.34 13.25
CA LYS A 69 -3.64 -0.22 13.27
C LYS A 69 -4.28 1.05 13.84
N LEU A 70 -5.52 1.33 13.44
CA LEU A 70 -6.27 2.48 13.94
C LEU A 70 -6.56 2.35 15.43
N LYS A 71 -7.02 1.17 15.87
CA LYS A 71 -7.25 0.87 17.28
C LYS A 71 -5.96 1.00 18.11
N THR A 72 -4.85 0.49 17.59
CA THR A 72 -3.53 0.59 18.26
C THR A 72 -3.06 2.04 18.36
N ALA A 73 -3.28 2.85 17.31
CA ALA A 73 -2.84 4.24 17.26
C ALA A 73 -3.66 5.19 18.12
N THR A 74 -4.98 4.94 18.23
CA THR A 74 -5.95 5.88 18.82
C THR A 74 -6.77 5.32 20.00
N GLY A 75 -6.86 4.01 20.13
CA GLY A 75 -7.77 3.35 21.06
C GLY A 75 -9.24 3.29 20.56
N LEU A 76 -9.56 3.85 19.40
CA LEU A 76 -10.91 3.85 18.86
C LEU A 76 -11.32 2.46 18.37
N GLY A 77 -12.53 2.04 18.73
CA GLY A 77 -13.17 0.88 18.14
C GLY A 77 -13.72 1.19 16.75
N THR A 78 -13.77 0.18 15.90
CA THR A 78 -14.26 0.30 14.53
C THR A 78 -15.32 -0.74 14.22
N ALA A 79 -16.24 -0.43 13.31
CA ALA A 79 -17.11 -1.41 12.66
C ALA A 79 -16.57 -1.73 11.26
N LEU A 80 -16.77 -2.96 10.82
CA LEU A 80 -16.36 -3.40 9.48
C LEU A 80 -17.57 -3.44 8.55
N GLU A 81 -17.41 -2.86 7.36
CA GLU A 81 -18.38 -2.91 6.28
C GLU A 81 -17.80 -3.71 5.10
N LYS A 82 -18.04 -5.01 5.09
CA LYS A 82 -17.54 -5.94 4.07
C LYS A 82 -18.61 -6.98 3.73
N ALA A 83 -18.42 -7.76 2.68
CA ALA A 83 -19.39 -8.66 2.06
C ALA A 83 -20.49 -9.21 2.99
N GLU A 84 -20.11 -9.87 4.08
CA GLU A 84 -21.00 -10.54 5.03
C GLU A 84 -21.22 -9.76 6.34
N SER A 85 -20.49 -8.66 6.54
CA SER A 85 -20.57 -7.83 7.74
C SER A 85 -21.13 -6.46 7.42
N THR A 86 -22.02 -5.95 8.26
CA THR A 86 -22.53 -4.58 8.14
C THR A 86 -22.26 -3.78 9.40
N SER A 87 -21.94 -2.51 9.19
CA SER A 87 -21.77 -1.51 10.25
C SER A 87 -23.08 -0.83 10.64
N ILE A 88 -24.18 -1.09 9.92
CA ILE A 88 -25.49 -0.51 10.17
C ILE A 88 -25.99 -0.95 11.54
N GLY A 89 -26.43 0.02 12.32
CA GLY A 89 -26.85 -0.19 13.72
C GLY A 89 -25.68 -0.28 14.70
N SER A 90 -24.43 -0.21 14.24
CA SER A 90 -23.28 -0.12 15.10
C SER A 90 -23.18 1.24 15.81
N TRP A 91 -22.78 1.24 17.06
CA TRP A 91 -22.53 2.46 17.84
C TRP A 91 -21.13 3.05 17.60
N PHE A 92 -20.23 2.33 16.89
CA PHE A 92 -18.93 2.85 16.52
C PHE A 92 -19.03 4.02 15.54
N ARG A 93 -18.26 5.07 15.80
CA ARG A 93 -18.20 6.24 14.92
C ARG A 93 -17.25 6.07 13.74
N VAL A 94 -16.39 5.07 13.79
CA VAL A 94 -15.45 4.75 12.69
C VAL A 94 -15.88 3.47 12.03
N VAL A 95 -16.07 3.53 10.72
CA VAL A 95 -16.36 2.38 9.87
C VAL A 95 -15.19 2.16 8.92
N VAL A 96 -14.68 0.94 8.85
CA VAL A 96 -13.70 0.55 7.84
C VAL A 96 -14.43 -0.27 6.79
N GLY A 97 -14.53 0.27 5.58
CA GLY A 97 -15.37 -0.27 4.52
C GLY A 97 -14.61 -0.70 3.26
N SER A 98 -15.06 -1.82 2.67
CA SER A 98 -14.61 -2.24 1.36
C SER A 98 -15.37 -1.51 0.26
N VAL A 99 -14.63 -0.90 -0.68
CA VAL A 99 -15.26 -0.27 -1.86
C VAL A 99 -16.07 -1.27 -2.66
N GLN A 100 -15.59 -2.52 -2.85
CA GLN A 100 -16.33 -3.55 -3.57
C GLN A 100 -17.70 -3.86 -2.95
N THR A 101 -17.83 -3.67 -1.64
CA THR A 101 -19.10 -3.84 -0.93
C THR A 101 -19.97 -2.59 -1.06
N LEU A 102 -19.41 -1.43 -0.73
CA LEU A 102 -20.14 -0.17 -0.68
C LEU A 102 -20.58 0.35 -2.06
N GLN A 103 -19.84 0.07 -3.13
CA GLN A 103 -20.25 0.47 -4.49
C GLN A 103 -21.55 -0.19 -4.99
N ARG A 104 -22.02 -1.26 -4.30
CA ARG A 104 -23.27 -1.94 -4.66
C ARG A 104 -24.45 -1.13 -4.19
N GLU A 105 -25.35 -0.78 -5.10
CA GLU A 105 -26.54 0.06 -4.84
C GLU A 105 -27.33 -0.39 -3.62
N LYS A 106 -27.63 -1.70 -3.53
CA LYS A 106 -28.37 -2.30 -2.42
C LYS A 106 -27.68 -2.08 -1.06
N ARG A 107 -26.35 -1.94 -1.02
CA ARG A 107 -25.60 -1.72 0.22
C ARG A 107 -25.49 -0.22 0.50
N LEU A 108 -25.16 0.57 -0.50
CA LEU A 108 -24.94 2.00 -0.39
C LEU A 108 -26.22 2.74 0.04
N SER A 109 -27.37 2.38 -0.55
CA SER A 109 -28.68 2.98 -0.22
C SER A 109 -29.17 2.72 1.20
N GLN A 110 -28.52 1.83 1.95
CA GLN A 110 -28.82 1.63 3.37
C GLN A 110 -28.24 2.72 4.28
N PHE A 111 -27.31 3.51 3.76
CA PHE A 111 -26.74 4.65 4.47
C PHE A 111 -27.35 5.94 3.97
N PRO A 112 -27.88 6.81 4.85
CA PRO A 112 -28.25 8.18 4.47
C PRO A 112 -27.05 8.92 3.84
N PRO A 113 -27.26 9.84 2.89
CA PRO A 113 -26.18 10.60 2.25
C PRO A 113 -25.31 11.40 3.23
N ASP A 114 -25.87 11.81 4.36
CA ASP A 114 -25.23 12.55 5.44
C ASP A 114 -24.72 11.65 6.58
N TYR A 115 -24.63 10.34 6.36
CA TYR A 115 -24.25 9.39 7.43
C TYR A 115 -22.79 9.52 7.87
N PHE A 116 -21.90 9.87 6.95
CA PHE A 116 -20.48 10.10 7.22
C PHE A 116 -20.12 11.57 6.96
N ASP A 117 -19.46 12.18 7.95
CA ASP A 117 -18.96 13.54 7.88
C ASP A 117 -17.57 13.61 7.24
N THR A 118 -16.80 12.55 7.39
CA THR A 118 -15.41 12.45 6.88
C THR A 118 -15.16 11.09 6.25
N ILE A 119 -14.50 11.08 5.09
CA ILE A 119 -14.06 9.87 4.38
C ILE A 119 -12.55 9.90 4.21
N VAL A 120 -11.87 8.83 4.61
CA VAL A 120 -10.44 8.63 4.40
C VAL A 120 -10.24 7.53 3.37
N ILE A 121 -9.44 7.83 2.35
CA ILE A 121 -9.08 6.88 1.29
C ILE A 121 -7.60 6.56 1.42
N ASP A 122 -7.29 5.35 1.89
CA ASP A 122 -5.91 4.85 1.82
C ASP A 122 -5.61 4.37 0.40
N GLU A 123 -4.38 4.60 -0.06
CA GLU A 123 -3.96 4.43 -1.45
C GLU A 123 -4.84 5.22 -2.44
N ALA A 124 -4.87 6.54 -2.24
CA ALA A 124 -5.75 7.48 -2.93
C ALA A 124 -5.66 7.48 -4.47
N HIS A 125 -4.61 6.85 -5.05
CA HIS A 125 -4.54 6.64 -6.50
C HIS A 125 -5.69 5.77 -7.04
N HIS A 126 -6.38 5.01 -6.19
CA HIS A 126 -7.59 4.28 -6.56
C HIS A 126 -8.86 5.15 -6.58
N ALA A 127 -8.84 6.35 -6.00
CA ALA A 127 -10.02 7.22 -5.84
C ALA A 127 -10.71 7.58 -7.16
N ILE A 128 -9.97 7.58 -8.27
CA ILE A 128 -10.48 7.89 -9.62
C ILE A 128 -11.32 6.77 -10.24
N SER A 129 -11.32 5.55 -9.67
CA SER A 129 -12.11 4.44 -10.22
C SER A 129 -13.60 4.59 -9.95
N ASP A 130 -14.44 4.06 -10.86
CA ASP A 130 -15.89 4.21 -10.83
C ASP A 130 -16.51 3.77 -9.48
N GLY A 131 -15.95 2.72 -8.86
CA GLY A 131 -16.43 2.23 -7.57
C GLY A 131 -16.26 3.25 -6.45
N TYR A 132 -15.08 3.89 -6.37
CA TYR A 132 -14.84 4.96 -5.41
C TYR A 132 -15.73 6.18 -5.71
N GLN A 133 -15.79 6.59 -6.98
CA GLN A 133 -16.59 7.75 -7.39
C GLN A 133 -18.06 7.59 -7.01
N ARG A 134 -18.63 6.40 -7.17
CA ARG A 134 -20.03 6.13 -6.76
C ARG A 134 -20.23 6.31 -5.26
N VAL A 135 -19.33 5.79 -4.42
CA VAL A 135 -19.42 5.95 -2.96
C VAL A 135 -19.28 7.40 -2.56
N LEU A 136 -18.32 8.12 -3.16
CA LEU A 136 -18.05 9.52 -2.84
C LEU A 136 -19.14 10.49 -3.35
N GLN A 137 -19.83 10.14 -4.44
CA GLN A 137 -21.01 10.89 -4.91
C GLN A 137 -22.20 10.71 -3.97
N HIS A 138 -22.36 9.52 -3.38
CA HIS A 138 -23.44 9.30 -2.41
C HIS A 138 -23.25 10.12 -1.13
N PHE A 139 -22.00 10.28 -0.67
CA PHE A 139 -21.63 11.08 0.50
C PHE A 139 -20.95 12.40 0.09
N GLU A 140 -21.59 13.16 -0.81
CA GLU A 140 -21.00 14.35 -1.45
C GLU A 140 -20.65 15.48 -0.49
N ASP A 141 -21.32 15.52 0.67
CA ASP A 141 -21.10 16.53 1.70
C ASP A 141 -19.93 16.21 2.64
N ALA A 142 -19.45 14.99 2.66
CA ALA A 142 -18.34 14.58 3.50
C ALA A 142 -17.00 15.23 3.09
N ASN A 143 -16.19 15.57 4.10
CA ASN A 143 -14.79 15.90 3.87
C ASN A 143 -14.02 14.64 3.45
N VAL A 144 -13.17 14.74 2.42
CA VAL A 144 -12.43 13.61 1.87
C VAL A 144 -10.93 13.83 2.03
N LEU A 145 -10.27 12.90 2.71
CA LEU A 145 -8.82 12.81 2.80
C LEU A 145 -8.33 11.65 1.92
N GLY A 146 -7.64 11.96 0.85
CA GLY A 146 -6.86 10.97 0.12
C GLY A 146 -5.44 10.86 0.69
N VAL A 147 -4.96 9.64 0.91
CA VAL A 147 -3.60 9.40 1.39
C VAL A 147 -2.89 8.47 0.42
N THR A 148 -1.70 8.86 -0.05
CA THR A 148 -0.90 8.03 -0.97
C THR A 148 0.60 8.18 -0.71
N ALA A 149 1.37 7.17 -1.11
CA ALA A 149 2.83 7.24 -1.14
C ALA A 149 3.36 7.78 -2.47
N THR A 150 2.63 7.57 -3.55
CA THR A 150 3.06 7.83 -4.92
C THR A 150 1.96 8.52 -5.70
N PRO A 151 1.97 9.86 -5.79
CA PRO A 151 1.02 10.59 -6.62
C PRO A 151 1.30 10.44 -8.13
N ASP A 152 2.42 9.79 -8.51
CA ASP A 152 3.07 9.93 -9.83
C ASP A 152 2.84 8.80 -10.84
N ARG A 153 2.01 7.82 -10.58
CA ARG A 153 1.75 6.73 -11.54
C ARG A 153 0.87 7.19 -12.70
N GLY A 154 1.39 8.09 -13.57
CA GLY A 154 0.67 8.54 -14.78
C GLY A 154 -0.65 9.29 -14.52
N ASP A 155 -1.13 9.28 -13.30
CA ASP A 155 -2.46 9.71 -12.87
C ASP A 155 -2.48 11.09 -12.21
N LYS A 156 -1.33 11.81 -12.11
CA LYS A 156 -1.29 13.18 -11.54
C LYS A 156 -2.37 14.09 -12.09
N LYS A 157 -2.59 14.04 -13.40
CA LYS A 157 -3.62 14.84 -14.05
C LYS A 157 -5.05 14.44 -13.60
N ASN A 158 -5.25 13.18 -13.22
CA ASN A 158 -6.54 12.66 -12.82
C ASN A 158 -6.81 12.90 -11.34
N LEU A 159 -5.83 12.70 -10.46
CA LEU A 159 -5.96 13.02 -9.03
C LEU A 159 -6.22 14.51 -8.80
N GLY A 160 -5.51 15.40 -9.50
CA GLY A 160 -5.76 16.86 -9.43
C GLY A 160 -7.11 17.33 -10.00
N LYS A 161 -7.84 16.46 -10.72
CA LYS A 161 -9.24 16.75 -11.11
C LYS A 161 -10.24 16.34 -10.03
N PHE A 162 -9.83 15.43 -9.16
CA PHE A 162 -10.69 14.87 -8.13
C PHE A 162 -10.48 15.53 -6.76
N PHE A 163 -9.22 15.80 -6.38
CA PHE A 163 -8.90 16.50 -5.14
C PHE A 163 -8.77 18.00 -5.39
N ASP A 164 -9.39 18.80 -4.51
CA ASP A 164 -9.39 20.26 -4.57
C ASP A 164 -8.01 20.84 -4.25
N SER A 165 -7.23 20.12 -3.43
CA SER A 165 -5.92 20.56 -2.96
C SER A 165 -4.98 19.42 -2.61
N LEU A 166 -3.69 19.74 -2.52
CA LEU A 166 -2.64 18.96 -1.93
C LEU A 166 -2.27 19.62 -0.60
N ALA A 167 -2.80 19.08 0.51
CA ALA A 167 -2.56 19.66 1.83
C ALA A 167 -1.09 19.60 2.25
N TYR A 168 -0.46 18.45 2.06
CA TYR A 168 0.92 18.26 2.45
C TYR A 168 1.61 17.20 1.61
N GLU A 169 2.86 17.45 1.25
CA GLU A 169 3.74 16.49 0.59
C GLU A 169 5.08 16.40 1.35
N TYR A 170 5.46 15.18 1.73
CA TYR A 170 6.78 14.91 2.29
C TYR A 170 7.55 14.02 1.34
N SER A 171 8.68 14.47 0.83
CA SER A 171 9.43 13.73 -0.17
C SER A 171 10.22 12.56 0.45
N ILE A 172 10.47 11.51 -0.33
CA ILE A 172 11.35 10.40 0.09
C ILE A 172 12.78 10.91 0.37
N VAL A 173 13.22 11.93 -0.37
CA VAL A 173 14.55 12.55 -0.23
C VAL A 173 14.65 13.25 1.12
N ASP A 174 13.63 14.01 1.51
CA ASP A 174 13.60 14.71 2.79
C ASP A 174 13.48 13.74 3.96
N ALA A 175 12.72 12.66 3.79
CA ALA A 175 12.62 11.60 4.78
C ALA A 175 13.96 10.89 5.02
N ILE A 176 14.74 10.66 3.98
CA ILE A 176 16.12 10.11 4.08
C ILE A 176 17.07 11.12 4.71
N LYS A 177 17.05 12.41 4.27
CA LYS A 177 17.88 13.47 4.85
C LYS A 177 17.61 13.67 6.34
N SER A 178 16.35 13.58 6.74
CA SER A 178 15.93 13.69 8.15
C SER A 178 16.10 12.39 8.94
N SER A 179 16.72 11.36 8.37
CA SER A 179 16.96 10.05 8.99
C SER A 179 15.68 9.30 9.44
N TYR A 180 14.54 9.62 8.87
CA TYR A 180 13.29 8.88 9.09
C TYR A 180 13.21 7.64 8.19
N LEU A 181 13.85 7.66 7.02
CA LEU A 181 14.04 6.51 6.14
C LEU A 181 15.54 6.23 5.95
N SER A 182 15.84 4.96 5.73
CA SER A 182 17.19 4.50 5.43
C SER A 182 17.67 5.06 4.10
N LYS A 183 19.00 5.22 3.96
CA LYS A 183 19.61 5.54 2.67
C LYS A 183 19.37 4.42 1.68
N ILE A 184 19.08 4.80 0.44
CA ILE A 184 18.92 3.88 -0.68
C ILE A 184 20.27 3.79 -1.40
N THR A 185 20.77 2.57 -1.61
CA THR A 185 21.88 2.30 -2.50
C THR A 185 21.35 1.46 -3.67
N ALA A 186 21.36 2.03 -4.85
CA ALA A 186 21.00 1.31 -6.07
C ALA A 186 22.23 0.71 -6.71
N VAL A 187 22.18 -0.58 -7.02
CA VAL A 187 23.24 -1.29 -7.75
C VAL A 187 22.60 -1.88 -9.01
N THR A 188 23.15 -1.54 -10.16
CA THR A 188 22.72 -2.10 -11.45
C THR A 188 23.66 -3.22 -11.84
N ILE A 189 23.11 -4.39 -12.11
CA ILE A 189 23.85 -5.53 -12.65
C ILE A 189 23.72 -5.51 -14.17
N PRO A 190 24.81 -5.35 -14.93
CA PRO A 190 24.72 -5.36 -16.38
C PRO A 190 24.45 -6.80 -16.86
N LEU A 191 23.23 -7.04 -17.31
CA LEU A 191 22.82 -8.24 -18.03
C LEU A 191 22.58 -7.89 -19.48
N THR A 192 23.11 -8.70 -20.38
CA THR A 192 22.82 -8.57 -21.82
C THR A 192 21.50 -9.28 -22.12
N LEU A 193 20.41 -8.76 -21.52
CA LEU A 193 19.08 -9.31 -21.71
C LEU A 193 18.50 -8.78 -23.03
N ASP A 194 18.25 -9.67 -23.99
CA ASP A 194 17.57 -9.29 -25.22
C ASP A 194 16.04 -9.33 -25.01
N LEU A 195 15.45 -8.15 -24.91
CA LEU A 195 13.99 -7.96 -24.81
C LEU A 195 13.35 -7.55 -26.13
N SER A 196 14.10 -7.58 -27.25
CA SER A 196 13.60 -7.15 -28.56
C SER A 196 12.41 -8.00 -29.06
N SER A 197 12.31 -9.24 -28.62
CA SER A 197 11.23 -10.18 -28.94
C SER A 197 10.05 -10.14 -27.94
N VAL A 198 10.16 -9.35 -26.87
CA VAL A 198 9.13 -9.26 -25.82
C VAL A 198 8.05 -8.27 -26.25
N SER A 199 6.81 -8.74 -26.32
CA SER A 199 5.67 -7.89 -26.67
C SER A 199 5.25 -6.98 -25.52
N GLN A 200 4.70 -5.82 -25.86
CA GLN A 200 4.11 -4.90 -24.88
C GLN A 200 2.60 -5.09 -24.80
N GLN A 201 2.06 -5.04 -23.58
CA GLN A 201 0.64 -5.08 -23.33
C GLN A 201 0.29 -3.95 -22.35
N ALA A 202 -0.64 -3.08 -22.72
CA ALA A 202 -1.07 -1.92 -21.91
C ALA A 202 0.08 -0.98 -21.46
N GLY A 203 1.13 -0.84 -22.28
CA GLY A 203 2.27 0.04 -21.99
C GLY A 203 3.38 -0.58 -21.15
N ASP A 204 3.25 -1.86 -20.79
CA ASP A 204 4.28 -2.63 -20.05
C ASP A 204 4.64 -3.90 -20.80
N PHE A 205 5.78 -4.51 -20.47
CA PHE A 205 6.19 -5.78 -21.06
C PHE A 205 5.31 -6.93 -20.57
N LYS A 206 5.00 -7.86 -21.46
CA LYS A 206 4.21 -9.05 -21.11
C LYS A 206 4.99 -9.98 -20.17
N ALA A 207 4.51 -10.12 -18.95
CA ALA A 207 5.20 -10.84 -17.87
C ALA A 207 5.64 -12.28 -18.24
N SER A 208 4.83 -13.00 -19.03
CA SER A 208 5.15 -14.37 -19.49
C SER A 208 6.38 -14.42 -20.38
N GLU A 209 6.55 -13.42 -21.23
CA GLU A 209 7.67 -13.35 -22.18
C GLU A 209 8.94 -12.84 -21.48
N VAL A 210 8.80 -11.86 -20.55
CA VAL A 210 9.90 -11.40 -19.70
C VAL A 210 10.44 -12.54 -18.84
N GLY A 211 9.57 -13.33 -18.21
CA GLY A 211 9.99 -14.46 -17.40
C GLY A 211 10.77 -15.51 -18.21
N THR A 212 10.37 -15.76 -19.45
CA THR A 212 11.07 -16.67 -20.37
C THR A 212 12.45 -16.10 -20.78
N ALA A 213 12.50 -14.82 -21.11
CA ALA A 213 13.75 -14.15 -21.47
C ALA A 213 14.74 -14.07 -20.30
N LEU A 214 14.24 -13.99 -19.06
CA LEU A 214 15.06 -13.95 -17.83
C LEU A 214 15.63 -15.30 -17.43
N ASP A 215 14.97 -16.40 -17.77
CA ASP A 215 15.33 -17.77 -17.34
C ASP A 215 16.81 -18.16 -17.54
N PRO A 216 17.49 -17.85 -18.67
CA PRO A 216 18.89 -18.16 -18.90
C PRO A 216 19.85 -17.40 -17.95
N TYR A 217 19.43 -16.29 -17.39
CA TYR A 217 20.27 -15.39 -16.59
C TYR A 217 20.14 -15.61 -15.08
N LEU A 218 19.21 -16.46 -14.63
CA LEU A 218 18.93 -16.68 -13.21
C LEU A 218 20.16 -17.13 -12.43
N GLU A 219 21.02 -17.99 -13.01
CA GLU A 219 22.28 -18.43 -12.37
C GLU A 219 23.24 -17.24 -12.19
N GLN A 220 23.41 -16.40 -13.22
CA GLN A 220 24.27 -15.23 -13.15
C GLN A 220 23.76 -14.22 -12.12
N ILE A 221 22.45 -14.00 -12.05
CA ILE A 221 21.83 -13.14 -11.05
C ILE A 221 22.10 -13.68 -9.65
N ALA A 222 21.93 -14.98 -9.45
CA ALA A 222 22.18 -15.60 -8.16
C ALA A 222 23.68 -15.50 -7.74
N ASP A 223 24.63 -15.59 -8.69
CA ASP A 223 26.05 -15.37 -8.43
C ASP A 223 26.34 -13.94 -7.97
N GLU A 224 25.70 -12.95 -8.59
CA GLU A 224 25.81 -11.56 -8.14
C GLU A 224 25.17 -11.35 -6.76
N MET A 225 24.04 -12.01 -6.49
CA MET A 225 23.44 -11.97 -5.15
C MET A 225 24.37 -12.56 -4.08
N VAL A 226 25.10 -13.62 -4.37
CA VAL A 226 26.12 -14.16 -3.42
C VAL A 226 27.16 -13.10 -3.08
N LYS A 227 27.61 -12.31 -4.07
CA LYS A 227 28.62 -11.27 -3.84
C LYS A 227 28.08 -10.06 -3.07
N GLN A 228 26.82 -9.66 -3.32
CA GLN A 228 26.27 -8.40 -2.85
C GLN A 228 25.44 -8.51 -1.58
N CYS A 229 24.79 -9.64 -1.34
CA CYS A 229 23.76 -9.75 -0.30
C CYS A 229 23.66 -11.14 0.37
N ALA A 230 24.76 -11.92 0.40
CA ALA A 230 24.75 -13.25 1.02
C ALA A 230 24.21 -13.24 2.46
N ASP A 231 24.56 -12.23 3.25
CA ASP A 231 24.19 -12.08 4.66
C ASP A 231 23.01 -11.11 4.87
N ARG A 232 22.31 -10.72 3.79
CA ARG A 232 21.21 -9.74 3.89
C ARG A 232 19.86 -10.42 3.81
N LYS A 233 18.90 -9.88 4.57
CA LYS A 233 17.49 -10.21 4.42
C LYS A 233 16.99 -9.57 3.14
N THR A 234 16.66 -10.39 2.15
CA THR A 234 16.41 -9.94 0.76
C THR A 234 15.04 -10.38 0.28
N VAL A 235 14.30 -9.49 -0.39
CA VAL A 235 13.10 -9.84 -1.17
C VAL A 235 13.42 -9.70 -2.65
N VAL A 236 13.05 -10.71 -3.43
CA VAL A 236 13.22 -10.75 -4.88
C VAL A 236 11.87 -10.73 -5.55
N PHE A 237 11.65 -9.79 -6.46
CA PHE A 237 10.44 -9.70 -7.26
C PHE A 237 10.68 -10.28 -8.64
N LEU A 238 9.88 -11.25 -9.04
CA LEU A 238 9.99 -11.94 -10.31
C LEU A 238 8.64 -11.92 -11.07
N PRO A 239 8.68 -11.90 -12.40
CA PRO A 239 7.45 -11.71 -13.18
C PRO A 239 6.50 -12.91 -13.16
N LEU A 240 7.01 -14.13 -12.88
CA LEU A 240 6.22 -15.36 -12.93
C LEU A 240 6.46 -16.25 -11.72
N VAL A 241 5.41 -16.95 -11.28
CA VAL A 241 5.50 -17.98 -10.22
C VAL A 241 6.51 -19.07 -10.58
N LYS A 242 6.51 -19.53 -11.82
CA LYS A 242 7.48 -20.55 -12.28
C LYS A 242 8.92 -20.07 -12.16
N THR A 243 9.20 -18.84 -12.59
CA THR A 243 10.53 -18.21 -12.49
C THR A 243 10.93 -18.02 -11.04
N SER A 244 9.98 -17.61 -10.18
CA SER A 244 10.18 -17.44 -8.74
C SER A 244 10.58 -18.76 -8.05
N LYS A 245 9.85 -19.84 -8.32
CA LYS A 245 10.17 -21.19 -7.80
C LYS A 245 11.54 -21.68 -8.27
N LYS A 246 11.83 -21.53 -9.56
CA LYS A 246 13.13 -21.91 -10.14
C LYS A 246 14.29 -21.13 -9.50
N PHE A 247 14.10 -19.83 -9.33
CA PHE A 247 15.13 -18.97 -8.74
C PHE A 247 15.37 -19.28 -7.26
N ARG A 248 14.32 -19.54 -6.48
CA ARG A 248 14.44 -20.05 -5.10
C ARG A 248 15.34 -21.30 -5.05
N ASP A 249 15.13 -22.25 -5.95
CA ASP A 249 15.91 -23.51 -5.97
C ASP A 249 17.37 -23.27 -6.32
N ILE A 250 17.65 -22.34 -7.24
CA ILE A 250 19.01 -21.91 -7.59
C ILE A 250 19.69 -21.26 -6.38
N LEU A 251 19.01 -20.33 -5.71
CA LEU A 251 19.54 -19.64 -4.53
C LEU A 251 19.86 -20.61 -3.39
N ASN A 252 19.00 -21.60 -3.14
CA ASN A 252 19.24 -22.62 -2.13
C ASN A 252 20.48 -23.49 -2.46
N LYS A 253 20.70 -23.81 -3.74
CA LYS A 253 21.93 -24.50 -4.17
C LYS A 253 23.20 -23.65 -3.96
N LYS A 254 23.06 -22.31 -3.98
CA LYS A 254 24.17 -21.37 -3.75
C LYS A 254 24.35 -20.98 -2.26
N GLY A 255 23.64 -21.64 -1.36
CA GLY A 255 23.82 -21.49 0.10
C GLY A 255 22.90 -20.47 0.78
N PHE A 256 21.98 -19.84 0.06
CA PHE A 256 20.92 -19.05 0.68
C PHE A 256 19.89 -19.96 1.37
N LYS A 257 19.15 -19.38 2.30
CA LYS A 257 17.92 -19.96 2.86
C LYS A 257 16.74 -19.26 2.20
N ALA A 258 16.42 -19.65 0.96
CA ALA A 258 15.39 -19.00 0.18
C ALA A 258 14.04 -19.71 0.27
N ALA A 259 12.98 -18.95 0.48
CA ALA A 259 11.58 -19.38 0.36
C ALA A 259 10.90 -18.67 -0.81
N GLU A 260 9.71 -19.15 -1.21
CA GLU A 260 8.92 -18.54 -2.27
C GLU A 260 7.49 -18.36 -1.81
N VAL A 261 6.88 -17.23 -2.18
CA VAL A 261 5.47 -16.95 -1.97
C VAL A 261 4.83 -16.37 -3.22
N ASN A 262 3.59 -16.77 -3.46
CA ASN A 262 2.77 -16.26 -4.55
C ASN A 262 1.29 -16.19 -4.14
N GLY A 263 0.40 -15.75 -5.06
CA GLY A 263 -1.02 -15.61 -4.77
C GLY A 263 -1.76 -16.91 -4.44
N GLU A 264 -1.19 -18.06 -4.78
CA GLU A 264 -1.77 -19.41 -4.59
C GLU A 264 -1.16 -20.15 -3.40
N SER A 265 -0.18 -19.55 -2.69
CA SER A 265 0.49 -20.19 -1.54
C SER A 265 -0.47 -20.30 -0.35
N GLU A 266 -0.80 -21.52 0.05
CA GLU A 266 -1.64 -21.82 1.23
C GLU A 266 -0.88 -21.56 2.56
N ASP A 267 0.42 -21.78 2.57
CA ASP A 267 1.35 -21.58 3.70
C ASP A 267 1.92 -20.15 3.80
N ARG A 268 1.36 -19.22 3.04
CA ARG A 268 1.85 -17.83 2.92
C ARG A 268 2.15 -17.16 4.27
N ALA A 269 1.21 -17.26 5.20
CA ALA A 269 1.34 -16.61 6.51
C ALA A 269 2.53 -17.17 7.30
N GLU A 270 2.71 -18.49 7.28
CA GLU A 270 3.81 -19.18 7.95
C GLU A 270 5.16 -18.81 7.32
N VAL A 271 5.25 -18.83 5.99
CA VAL A 271 6.49 -18.46 5.27
C VAL A 271 6.90 -17.01 5.54
N LEU A 272 5.94 -16.07 5.57
CA LEU A 272 6.20 -14.67 5.90
C LEU A 272 6.67 -14.51 7.35
N GLU A 273 6.05 -15.20 8.30
CA GLU A 273 6.46 -15.20 9.69
C GLU A 273 7.86 -15.80 9.88
N ASP A 274 8.15 -16.92 9.22
CA ASP A 274 9.46 -17.57 9.22
C ASP A 274 10.54 -16.67 8.59
N PHE A 275 10.21 -15.96 7.52
CA PHE A 275 11.10 -14.95 6.94
C PHE A 275 11.34 -13.80 7.92
N ASP A 276 10.31 -13.34 8.61
CA ASP A 276 10.45 -12.27 9.62
C ASP A 276 11.34 -12.72 10.80
N LYS A 277 11.19 -13.94 11.26
CA LYS A 277 12.03 -14.56 12.30
C LYS A 277 13.46 -14.92 11.84
N GLY A 278 13.78 -14.75 10.54
CA GLY A 278 15.12 -15.02 9.99
C GLY A 278 15.42 -16.50 9.71
N LYS A 279 14.41 -17.37 9.67
CA LYS A 279 14.56 -18.76 9.22
C LYS A 279 14.95 -18.81 7.74
N TYR A 280 14.41 -17.89 6.95
CA TYR A 280 14.81 -17.61 5.58
C TYR A 280 15.50 -16.25 5.51
N ASN A 281 16.54 -16.13 4.69
CA ASN A 281 17.20 -14.85 4.41
C ASN A 281 16.82 -14.28 3.04
N VAL A 282 16.22 -15.09 2.15
CA VAL A 282 15.70 -14.62 0.86
C VAL A 282 14.24 -15.05 0.69
N LEU A 283 13.41 -14.12 0.25
CA LEU A 283 12.02 -14.36 -0.11
C LEU A 283 11.82 -14.04 -1.59
N CYS A 284 11.62 -15.07 -2.41
CA CYS A 284 11.24 -14.93 -3.80
C CYS A 284 9.72 -14.72 -3.89
N ASN A 285 9.29 -13.72 -4.65
CA ASN A 285 7.90 -13.33 -4.76
C ASN A 285 7.51 -13.09 -6.22
N SER A 286 6.33 -13.53 -6.59
CA SER A 286 5.70 -13.22 -7.86
C SER A 286 4.38 -12.51 -7.65
N MET A 287 4.32 -11.21 -8.03
CA MET A 287 3.12 -10.36 -8.06
C MET A 287 2.37 -10.16 -6.72
N LEU A 288 2.92 -10.64 -5.58
CA LEU A 288 2.18 -10.65 -4.32
C LEU A 288 2.50 -9.49 -3.38
N LEU A 289 3.78 -9.14 -3.24
CA LEU A 289 4.26 -8.17 -2.24
C LEU A 289 4.38 -6.74 -2.80
N THR A 290 3.60 -6.40 -3.80
CA THR A 290 3.67 -5.08 -4.47
C THR A 290 3.14 -3.93 -3.62
N GLU A 291 2.35 -4.20 -2.57
CA GLU A 291 1.62 -3.15 -1.85
C GLU A 291 1.78 -3.11 -0.33
N ALA A 292 2.46 -4.01 0.34
CA ALA A 292 2.72 -3.83 1.79
C ALA A 292 3.56 -4.94 2.41
N GLY A 293 4.83 -4.72 2.53
CA GLY A 293 5.68 -5.49 3.45
C GLY A 293 6.13 -4.58 4.59
N THR A 294 5.70 -4.85 5.81
CA THR A 294 6.31 -4.29 7.02
C THR A 294 7.56 -5.10 7.37
N ALA A 295 8.60 -5.00 6.58
CA ALA A 295 9.88 -5.56 6.98
C ALA A 295 10.84 -4.42 7.35
N GLN A 296 11.40 -4.47 8.54
CA GLN A 296 12.23 -3.38 9.09
C GLN A 296 13.60 -3.22 8.43
N VAL A 297 14.10 -4.26 7.73
CA VAL A 297 15.36 -4.19 6.95
C VAL A 297 15.25 -5.10 5.73
N LEU A 298 15.09 -4.53 4.55
CA LEU A 298 15.01 -5.27 3.30
C LEU A 298 16.04 -4.77 2.29
N THR A 299 16.71 -5.71 1.63
CA THR A 299 17.36 -5.47 0.35
C THR A 299 16.40 -5.92 -0.75
N VAL A 300 15.99 -5.00 -1.61
CA VAL A 300 15.02 -5.27 -2.67
C VAL A 300 15.75 -5.40 -3.98
N TRP A 301 15.51 -6.50 -4.69
CA TRP A 301 15.96 -6.70 -6.04
C TRP A 301 14.77 -6.59 -7.00
N TRP A 302 14.86 -5.67 -7.96
CA TRP A 302 13.88 -5.49 -9.03
C TRP A 302 14.48 -5.91 -10.36
N TYR A 303 13.71 -6.66 -11.13
CA TYR A 303 13.95 -6.93 -12.53
C TYR A 303 12.70 -6.66 -13.34
#